data_0f06a06bf435cc8b89c28d584acd752f
#
_entry.id   0f06a06bf435cc8b89c28d584acd752f
#
_cell.length_a   1.000
_cell.length_b   1.000
_cell.length_c   1.000
_cell.angle_alpha   90.00
_cell.angle_beta   90.00
_cell.angle_gamma   90.00
#
_symmetry.space_group_name_H-M   'P 1'
#
loop_
_entity.id
_entity.type
_entity.pdbx_description
1 polymer ?
#
loop_
_entity_poly.entity_id
_entity_poly.type
_entity_poly.pdbx_seq_one_letter_code
_entity_poly.pdbx_strand_id
1 'polypeptide(L)'
;SLYEDKDLIGISLKMIGKKDKAASKVFGDPNIPPGNEYKYEGYKTTTKSSTVEIQYTGGSIICRNFSVETGWSTEIKGKAAQGGKCGHTGVNDILKINDITQLPLQRDALAAFKTDDKEYYDKFYYLFDRFIENINDKDFKELYDEKPLSWKTSNYMGLEFLSRLEDNPEQIDEILNDIMRYASSSTKVSSQFIKIS
;
A
#
# COMPACT_ATOMS: atom_id res chain seq x y z
N SER A 1 -16.56 -25.01 -12.06
CA SER A 1 -17.74 -24.52 -11.30
C SER A 1 -18.29 -23.26 -11.95
N LEU A 2 -19.56 -22.90 -11.68
CA LEU A 2 -20.18 -21.68 -12.25
C LEU A 2 -19.35 -20.41 -12.03
N TYR A 3 -18.58 -20.35 -10.95
CA TYR A 3 -17.71 -19.23 -10.65
C TYR A 3 -16.42 -19.27 -11.47
N GLU A 4 -15.82 -20.45 -11.66
CA GLU A 4 -14.60 -20.64 -12.47
C GLU A 4 -14.88 -20.45 -13.96
N ASP A 5 -16.09 -20.83 -14.41
CA ASP A 5 -16.55 -20.68 -15.78
C ASP A 5 -16.99 -19.23 -16.07
N LYS A 6 -16.92 -18.34 -15.08
CA LYS A 6 -17.39 -16.93 -15.12
C LYS A 6 -18.90 -16.76 -15.31
N ASP A 7 -19.66 -17.81 -15.11
CA ASP A 7 -21.14 -17.76 -15.16
C ASP A 7 -21.74 -17.18 -13.87
N LEU A 8 -20.93 -17.09 -12.79
CA LEU A 8 -21.28 -16.45 -11.54
C LEU A 8 -20.25 -15.40 -11.15
N ILE A 9 -20.67 -14.14 -11.06
CA ILE A 9 -19.80 -13.02 -10.65
C ILE A 9 -20.22 -12.57 -9.27
N GLY A 10 -19.25 -12.51 -8.35
CA GLY A 10 -19.46 -11.87 -7.05
C GLY A 10 -19.65 -10.37 -7.18
N ILE A 11 -20.78 -9.83 -6.71
CA ILE A 11 -21.09 -8.40 -6.75
C ILE A 11 -20.98 -7.83 -5.35
N SER A 12 -20.11 -6.82 -5.18
CA SER A 12 -20.03 -6.04 -3.95
C SER A 12 -20.86 -4.77 -4.09
N LEU A 13 -21.92 -4.67 -3.30
CA LEU A 13 -22.76 -3.47 -3.25
C LEU A 13 -22.13 -2.44 -2.32
N LYS A 14 -21.91 -1.22 -2.84
CA LYS A 14 -21.47 -0.07 -2.04
C LYS A 14 -22.56 0.98 -1.97
N MET A 15 -22.83 1.47 -0.76
CA MET A 15 -23.77 2.57 -0.57
C MET A 15 -23.28 3.84 -1.28
N ILE A 16 -24.18 4.46 -1.99
CA ILE A 16 -23.96 5.71 -2.71
C ILE A 16 -24.56 6.85 -1.89
N GLY A 17 -23.79 7.92 -1.72
CA GLY A 17 -24.28 9.11 -1.03
C GLY A 17 -25.45 9.77 -1.77
N LYS A 18 -26.37 10.39 -1.02
CA LYS A 18 -27.61 11.02 -1.54
C LYS A 18 -27.42 12.04 -2.69
N LYS A 19 -26.18 12.48 -2.95
CA LYS A 19 -25.85 13.45 -4.01
C LYS A 19 -25.38 12.81 -5.31
N ASP A 20 -25.14 11.52 -5.33
CA ASP A 20 -24.65 10.86 -6.52
C ASP A 20 -25.83 10.39 -7.40
N LYS A 21 -26.09 11.11 -8.44
CA LYS A 21 -26.94 10.63 -9.55
C LYS A 21 -26.08 9.69 -10.40
N ALA A 22 -25.95 8.46 -10.02
CA ALA A 22 -25.11 7.56 -10.78
C ALA A 22 -25.90 6.45 -11.43
N ALA A 23 -25.69 6.28 -12.72
CA ALA A 23 -25.90 5.00 -13.36
C ALA A 23 -24.95 3.95 -12.77
N SER A 24 -25.28 2.68 -12.86
CA SER A 24 -24.38 1.60 -12.47
C SER A 24 -23.02 1.77 -13.15
N LYS A 25 -21.95 1.77 -12.40
CA LYS A 25 -20.59 1.84 -12.93
C LYS A 25 -19.81 0.60 -12.53
N VAL A 26 -19.32 -0.11 -13.51
CA VAL A 26 -18.43 -1.25 -13.30
C VAL A 26 -17.04 -0.72 -12.97
N PHE A 27 -16.45 -1.22 -11.90
CA PHE A 27 -15.10 -0.93 -11.51
C PHE A 27 -14.26 -2.21 -11.58
N GLY A 28 -13.03 -2.09 -12.02
CA GLY A 28 -12.16 -3.22 -12.31
C GLY A 28 -12.27 -3.62 -13.76
N ASP A 29 -11.55 -2.93 -14.64
CA ASP A 29 -11.53 -3.25 -16.07
C ASP A 29 -10.68 -4.51 -16.29
N PRO A 30 -11.28 -5.61 -16.76
CA PRO A 30 -10.53 -6.83 -17.08
C PRO A 30 -9.60 -6.67 -18.29
N ASN A 31 -9.73 -5.55 -19.02
CA ASN A 31 -8.94 -5.28 -20.22
C ASN A 31 -7.70 -4.40 -19.95
N ILE A 32 -7.35 -4.14 -18.69
CA ILE A 32 -6.05 -3.55 -18.42
C ILE A 32 -5.00 -4.58 -18.84
N PRO A 33 -4.24 -4.30 -19.90
CA PRO A 33 -3.26 -5.26 -20.40
C PRO A 33 -2.25 -5.58 -19.31
N PRO A 34 -1.78 -6.82 -19.23
CA PRO A 34 -0.62 -7.15 -18.44
C PRO A 34 0.59 -6.48 -19.11
N GLY A 35 0.86 -5.26 -18.71
CA GLY A 35 1.98 -4.49 -19.24
C GLY A 35 2.99 -4.23 -18.14
N ASN A 36 4.25 -4.37 -18.42
CA ASN A 36 5.33 -3.78 -17.66
C ASN A 36 5.42 -2.28 -17.98
N GLU A 37 4.27 -1.59 -17.94
CA GLU A 37 4.17 -0.22 -18.40
C GLU A 37 4.66 0.79 -17.36
N TYR A 38 4.63 0.39 -16.08
CA TYR A 38 4.97 1.27 -14.99
C TYR A 38 6.40 1.01 -14.54
N LYS A 39 7.22 2.05 -14.59
CA LYS A 39 8.61 2.03 -14.21
C LYS A 39 8.80 2.80 -12.91
N TYR A 40 9.59 2.25 -12.01
CA TYR A 40 9.97 2.93 -10.78
C TYR A 40 10.79 4.20 -11.09
N GLU A 41 10.44 5.31 -10.45
CA GLU A 41 11.10 6.61 -10.60
C GLU A 41 11.70 7.12 -9.29
N GLY A 42 11.52 6.40 -8.19
CA GLY A 42 12.02 6.78 -6.88
C GLY A 42 10.92 6.86 -5.82
N TYR A 43 11.22 7.56 -4.74
CA TYR A 43 10.29 7.71 -3.62
C TYR A 43 10.34 9.12 -3.03
N LYS A 44 9.32 9.45 -2.24
CA LYS A 44 9.29 10.65 -1.40
C LYS A 44 8.87 10.28 0.02
N THR A 45 9.66 10.77 0.95
CA THR A 45 9.42 10.62 2.38
C THR A 45 9.53 11.98 3.07
N THR A 46 8.92 12.14 4.22
CA THR A 46 9.01 13.36 4.99
C THR A 46 8.68 13.10 6.47
N THR A 47 9.34 13.81 7.36
CA THR A 47 9.07 13.78 8.80
C THR A 47 7.68 14.31 9.18
N LYS A 48 7.07 15.09 8.30
CA LYS A 48 5.76 15.73 8.57
C LYS A 48 4.57 14.85 8.21
N SER A 49 4.73 13.99 7.21
CA SER A 49 3.67 13.13 6.71
C SER A 49 3.68 11.77 7.40
N SER A 50 2.52 11.11 7.44
CA SER A 50 2.39 9.70 7.80
C SER A 50 2.39 8.79 6.56
N THR A 51 2.93 9.26 5.45
CA THR A 51 2.90 8.56 4.16
C THR A 51 4.30 8.40 3.59
N VAL A 52 4.54 7.23 3.00
CA VAL A 52 5.64 6.99 2.08
C VAL A 52 5.04 6.98 0.68
N GLU A 53 5.61 7.76 -0.22
CA GLU A 53 5.17 7.86 -1.60
C GLU A 53 6.20 7.21 -2.52
N ILE A 54 5.78 6.19 -3.27
CA ILE A 54 6.59 5.49 -4.27
C ILE A 54 6.19 6.02 -5.64
N GLN A 55 7.15 6.55 -6.40
CA GLN A 55 6.90 7.17 -7.68
C GLN A 55 7.10 6.19 -8.82
N TYR A 56 6.23 6.25 -9.80
CA TYR A 56 6.30 5.47 -11.02
C TYR A 56 5.91 6.31 -12.23
N THR A 57 6.23 5.86 -13.42
CA THR A 57 5.89 6.53 -14.68
C THR A 57 4.38 6.84 -14.77
N GLY A 58 4.02 8.09 -14.59
CA GLY A 58 2.65 8.59 -14.70
C GLY A 58 1.85 8.67 -13.40
N GLY A 59 2.47 8.46 -12.23
CA GLY A 59 1.80 8.61 -10.95
C GLY A 59 2.61 8.23 -9.74
N SER A 60 1.91 7.90 -8.66
CA SER A 60 2.54 7.41 -7.43
C SER A 60 1.66 6.41 -6.68
N ILE A 61 2.29 5.65 -5.82
CA ILE A 61 1.65 4.78 -4.83
C ILE A 61 1.86 5.39 -3.46
N ILE A 62 0.77 5.71 -2.78
CA ILE A 62 0.78 6.24 -1.42
C ILE A 62 0.62 5.10 -0.42
N CYS A 63 1.65 4.87 0.38
CA CYS A 63 1.64 3.89 1.47
C CYS A 63 1.22 4.58 2.76
N ARG A 64 0.11 4.17 3.35
CA ARG A 64 -0.40 4.78 4.59
C ARG A 64 -1.42 3.92 5.32
N ASN A 65 -1.65 4.24 6.58
CA ASN A 65 -2.81 3.73 7.31
C ASN A 65 -4.09 4.46 6.89
N PHE A 66 -5.19 3.70 6.73
CA PHE A 66 -6.54 4.24 6.52
C PHE A 66 -7.34 4.27 7.82
N SER A 67 -6.90 3.56 8.85
CA SER A 67 -7.39 3.62 10.22
C SER A 67 -6.24 3.44 11.21
N VAL A 68 -6.46 3.81 12.47
CA VAL A 68 -5.41 3.74 13.51
C VAL A 68 -4.99 2.30 13.80
N GLU A 69 -5.94 1.38 13.84
CA GLU A 69 -5.73 0.02 14.32
C GLU A 69 -5.54 -1.01 13.21
N THR A 70 -6.13 -0.77 12.07
CA THR A 70 -6.07 -1.68 10.93
C THR A 70 -6.10 -0.90 9.63
N GLY A 71 -5.55 -1.46 8.57
CA GLY A 71 -5.79 -0.92 7.26
C GLY A 71 -4.64 -0.14 6.66
N TRP A 72 -3.38 -0.51 6.99
CA TRP A 72 -2.29 -0.11 6.12
C TRP A 72 -2.51 -0.68 4.73
N SER A 73 -2.37 0.17 3.73
CA SER A 73 -2.44 -0.24 2.35
C SER A 73 -1.70 0.75 1.44
N THR A 74 -1.50 0.33 0.23
CA THR A 74 -1.08 1.18 -0.88
C THR A 74 -2.31 1.74 -1.59
N GLU A 75 -2.26 3.01 -1.97
CA GLU A 75 -3.30 3.67 -2.77
C GLU A 75 -2.69 4.29 -4.02
N ILE A 76 -3.22 3.92 -5.18
CA ILE A 76 -2.69 4.38 -6.45
C ILE A 76 -3.18 5.80 -6.76
N LYS A 77 -2.25 6.67 -7.12
CA LYS A 77 -2.49 8.03 -7.62
C LYS A 77 -1.92 8.15 -9.02
N GLY A 78 -2.72 8.59 -9.96
CA GLY A 78 -2.31 8.73 -11.35
C GLY A 78 -3.39 8.32 -12.33
N LYS A 79 -3.05 8.23 -13.61
CA LYS A 79 -4.02 7.95 -14.68
C LYS A 79 -4.56 6.52 -14.65
N ALA A 80 -3.71 5.57 -14.27
CA ALA A 80 -4.11 4.16 -14.17
C ALA A 80 -4.65 3.87 -12.78
N ALA A 81 -5.69 3.08 -12.67
CA ALA A 81 -6.24 2.55 -11.41
C ALA A 81 -6.39 3.59 -10.27
N GLN A 82 -6.63 4.85 -10.59
CA GLN A 82 -6.68 5.93 -9.61
C GLN A 82 -7.65 5.62 -8.46
N GLY A 83 -7.15 5.69 -7.23
CA GLY A 83 -7.89 5.36 -6.03
C GLY A 83 -7.99 3.86 -5.74
N GLY A 84 -7.45 3.01 -6.61
CA GLY A 84 -7.32 1.58 -6.35
C GLY A 84 -6.39 1.34 -5.16
N LYS A 85 -6.66 0.27 -4.42
CA LYS A 85 -5.93 -0.07 -3.20
C LYS A 85 -5.46 -1.52 -3.22
N CYS A 86 -4.23 -1.72 -2.78
CA CYS A 86 -3.74 -3.03 -2.42
C CYS A 86 -3.45 -3.03 -0.91
N GLY A 87 -4.21 -3.80 -0.15
CA GLY A 87 -4.05 -3.89 1.30
C GLY A 87 -2.84 -4.70 1.70
N HIS A 88 -2.50 -4.66 2.99
CA HIS A 88 -1.35 -5.37 3.57
C HIS A 88 -1.25 -6.84 3.13
N THR A 89 -2.35 -7.60 3.15
CA THR A 89 -2.37 -9.00 2.70
C THR A 89 -2.00 -9.12 1.23
N GLY A 90 -2.59 -8.29 0.36
CA GLY A 90 -2.29 -8.32 -1.07
C GLY A 90 -0.85 -7.95 -1.38
N VAL A 91 -0.28 -6.96 -0.67
CA VAL A 91 1.15 -6.62 -0.79
C VAL A 91 2.01 -7.80 -0.38
N ASN A 92 1.70 -8.47 0.73
CA ASN A 92 2.45 -9.64 1.19
C ASN A 92 2.34 -10.83 0.25
N ASP A 93 1.18 -11.04 -0.38
CA ASP A 93 1.02 -12.07 -1.40
C ASP A 93 1.89 -11.79 -2.64
N ILE A 94 1.95 -10.52 -3.06
CA ILE A 94 2.81 -10.09 -4.17
C ILE A 94 4.29 -10.27 -3.82
N LEU A 95 4.73 -9.83 -2.64
CA LEU A 95 6.12 -10.02 -2.20
C LEU A 95 6.49 -11.51 -2.17
N LYS A 96 5.60 -12.34 -1.64
CA LYS A 96 5.81 -13.80 -1.57
C LYS A 96 5.93 -14.46 -2.95
N ILE A 97 5.12 -14.05 -3.91
CA ILE A 97 5.17 -14.56 -5.29
C ILE A 97 6.53 -14.23 -5.95
N ASN A 98 7.11 -13.10 -5.58
CA ASN A 98 8.41 -12.63 -6.05
C ASN A 98 9.59 -13.11 -5.17
N ASP A 99 9.39 -14.10 -4.30
CA ASP A 99 10.38 -14.64 -3.37
C ASP A 99 11.01 -13.60 -2.42
N ILE A 100 10.27 -12.53 -2.13
CA ILE A 100 10.70 -11.45 -1.24
C ILE A 100 10.08 -11.64 0.15
N THR A 101 10.85 -11.33 1.19
CA THR A 101 10.40 -11.37 2.58
C THR A 101 9.19 -10.47 2.79
N GLN A 102 8.11 -11.04 3.32
CA GLN A 102 6.88 -10.33 3.61
C GLN A 102 7.08 -9.22 4.65
N LEU A 103 6.16 -8.27 4.65
CA LEU A 103 6.10 -7.23 5.67
C LEU A 103 5.66 -7.83 7.02
N PRO A 104 6.12 -7.25 8.15
CA PRO A 104 5.61 -7.63 9.46
C PRO A 104 4.10 -7.37 9.55
N LEU A 105 3.43 -8.08 10.46
CA LEU A 105 2.01 -7.82 10.66
C LEU A 105 1.82 -6.44 11.29
N GLN A 106 0.92 -5.65 10.72
CA GLN A 106 0.64 -4.30 11.24
C GLN A 106 0.23 -4.30 12.72
N ARG A 107 -0.54 -5.32 13.15
CA ARG A 107 -0.96 -5.46 14.54
C ARG A 107 0.22 -5.64 15.50
N ASP A 108 1.27 -6.33 15.06
CA ASP A 108 2.45 -6.59 15.88
C ASP A 108 3.30 -5.29 16.02
N ALA A 109 3.46 -4.55 14.92
CA ALA A 109 4.08 -3.22 14.96
C ALA A 109 3.29 -2.24 15.86
N LEU A 110 1.96 -2.25 15.76
CA LEU A 110 1.11 -1.43 16.62
C LEU A 110 1.24 -1.80 18.10
N ALA A 111 1.27 -3.09 18.43
CA ALA A 111 1.47 -3.57 19.79
C ALA A 111 2.84 -3.17 20.34
N ALA A 112 3.88 -3.34 19.54
CA ALA A 112 5.24 -2.96 19.89
C ALA A 112 5.38 -1.45 20.17
N PHE A 113 4.82 -0.60 19.31
CA PHE A 113 4.84 0.86 19.55
C PHE A 113 3.97 1.32 20.73
N LYS A 114 2.96 0.54 21.13
CA LYS A 114 2.19 0.82 22.37
C LYS A 114 2.98 0.56 23.65
N THR A 115 3.96 -0.33 23.57
CA THR A 115 4.79 -0.73 24.71
C THR A 115 6.21 -0.18 24.64
N ASP A 116 6.48 0.71 23.71
CA ASP A 116 7.81 1.27 23.42
C ASP A 116 8.88 0.18 23.29
N ASP A 117 8.55 -0.89 22.54
CA ASP A 117 9.45 -2.01 22.29
C ASP A 117 10.74 -1.54 21.60
N LYS A 118 11.86 -1.88 22.24
CA LYS A 118 13.18 -1.39 21.80
C LYS A 118 13.58 -1.93 20.43
N GLU A 119 13.27 -3.18 20.12
CA GLU A 119 13.65 -3.79 18.83
C GLU A 119 12.93 -3.08 17.68
N TYR A 120 11.63 -2.80 17.84
CA TYR A 120 10.84 -2.04 16.86
C TYR A 120 11.28 -0.58 16.77
N TYR A 121 11.65 0.05 17.88
CA TYR A 121 12.22 1.39 17.89
C TYR A 121 13.53 1.45 17.10
N ASP A 122 14.49 0.58 17.42
CA ASP A 122 15.80 0.55 16.77
C ASP A 122 15.67 0.27 15.26
N LYS A 123 14.78 -0.65 14.88
CA LYS A 123 14.48 -0.95 13.49
C LYS A 123 13.81 0.21 12.75
N PHE A 124 12.89 0.90 13.41
CA PHE A 124 12.23 2.08 12.84
C PHE A 124 13.24 3.22 12.65
N TYR A 125 14.11 3.46 13.64
CA TYR A 125 15.18 4.43 13.50
C TYR A 125 16.10 4.11 12.31
N TYR A 126 16.55 2.85 12.19
CA TYR A 126 17.35 2.40 11.06
C TYR A 126 16.69 2.68 9.69
N LEU A 127 15.43 2.34 9.56
CA LEU A 127 14.67 2.60 8.32
C LEU A 127 14.50 4.10 8.07
N PHE A 128 14.29 4.86 9.13
CA PHE A 128 14.10 6.30 9.05
C PHE A 128 15.39 7.01 8.63
N ASP A 129 16.51 6.64 9.22
CA ASP A 129 17.85 7.14 8.86
C ASP A 129 18.23 6.79 7.41
N ARG A 130 17.87 5.58 6.97
CA ARG A 130 18.12 5.12 5.60
C ARG A 130 17.37 5.92 4.52
N PHE A 131 16.11 6.26 4.78
CA PHE A 131 15.21 6.81 3.75
C PHE A 131 14.80 8.26 3.95
N ILE A 132 15.10 8.84 5.11
CA ILE A 132 14.80 10.23 5.42
C ILE A 132 16.09 10.93 5.81
N GLU A 133 16.64 11.67 4.86
CA GLU A 133 17.95 12.31 5.00
C GLU A 133 18.06 13.25 6.20
N ASN A 134 19.27 13.27 6.81
CA ASN A 134 19.70 14.24 7.82
C ASN A 134 18.95 14.18 9.17
N ILE A 135 18.53 13.00 9.61
CA ILE A 135 18.02 12.86 10.96
C ILE A 135 19.04 12.12 11.85
N ASN A 136 19.41 12.70 12.97
CA ASN A 136 20.20 12.01 13.98
C ASN A 136 19.30 11.33 15.02
N ASP A 137 19.90 10.47 15.84
CA ASP A 137 19.15 9.70 16.87
C ASP A 137 18.37 10.60 17.83
N LYS A 138 18.92 11.74 18.23
CA LYS A 138 18.25 12.67 19.15
C LYS A 138 17.00 13.28 18.49
N ASP A 139 17.14 13.76 17.25
CA ASP A 139 16.05 14.39 16.53
C ASP A 139 14.96 13.36 16.18
N PHE A 140 15.37 12.12 15.85
CA PHE A 140 14.41 11.03 15.65
C PHE A 140 13.64 10.70 16.92
N LYS A 141 14.35 10.64 18.08
CA LYS A 141 13.71 10.35 19.36
C LYS A 141 12.69 11.43 19.74
N GLU A 142 13.05 12.70 19.60
CA GLU A 142 12.13 13.81 19.85
C GLU A 142 10.89 13.70 18.95
N LEU A 143 11.10 13.46 17.65
CA LEU A 143 10.02 13.25 16.69
C LEU A 143 9.15 12.04 17.05
N TYR A 144 9.78 10.91 17.41
CA TYR A 144 9.10 9.68 17.79
C TYR A 144 8.21 9.89 19.01
N ASP A 145 8.71 10.57 20.04
CA ASP A 145 7.97 10.81 21.29
C ASP A 145 6.76 11.73 21.06
N GLU A 146 6.87 12.71 20.14
CA GLU A 146 5.77 13.63 19.82
C GLU A 146 4.67 13.03 18.92
N LYS A 147 4.99 12.02 18.12
CA LYS A 147 4.07 11.52 17.10
C LYS A 147 3.08 10.48 17.63
N PRO A 148 1.83 10.49 17.14
CA PRO A 148 0.84 9.51 17.51
C PRO A 148 1.17 8.12 16.93
N LEU A 149 0.61 7.09 17.55
CA LEU A 149 0.77 5.69 17.12
C LEU A 149 0.42 5.46 15.64
N SER A 150 -0.60 6.15 15.15
CA SER A 150 -0.98 6.06 13.74
C SER A 150 0.13 6.54 12.80
N TRP A 151 0.86 7.58 13.19
CA TRP A 151 2.01 8.06 12.43
C TRP A 151 3.17 7.05 12.48
N LYS A 152 3.50 6.56 13.69
CA LYS A 152 4.57 5.56 13.89
C LYS A 152 4.32 4.31 13.05
N THR A 153 3.14 3.71 13.19
CA THR A 153 2.77 2.48 12.46
C THR A 153 2.72 2.69 10.95
N SER A 154 2.15 3.82 10.49
CA SER A 154 2.03 4.12 9.07
C SER A 154 3.39 4.28 8.38
N ASN A 155 4.28 5.07 9.00
CA ASN A 155 5.62 5.28 8.46
C ASN A 155 6.46 4.00 8.54
N TYR A 156 6.45 3.31 9.67
CA TYR A 156 7.17 2.05 9.81
C TYR A 156 6.80 1.05 8.73
N MET A 157 5.50 0.79 8.53
CA MET A 157 5.03 -0.13 7.50
C MET A 157 5.36 0.35 6.08
N GLY A 158 5.28 1.64 5.82
CA GLY A 158 5.64 2.24 4.53
C GLY A 158 7.13 2.13 4.24
N LEU A 159 7.98 2.38 5.23
CA LEU A 159 9.43 2.27 5.11
C LEU A 159 9.90 0.81 5.02
N GLU A 160 9.24 -0.12 5.73
CA GLU A 160 9.46 -1.56 5.56
C GLU A 160 9.17 -1.99 4.11
N PHE A 161 8.07 -1.50 3.54
CA PHE A 161 7.75 -1.81 2.15
C PHE A 161 8.77 -1.19 1.19
N LEU A 162 9.13 0.07 1.38
CA LEU A 162 10.17 0.72 0.58
C LEU A 162 11.51 -0.02 0.67
N SER A 163 11.88 -0.50 1.86
CA SER A 163 13.10 -1.30 2.04
C SER A 163 13.06 -2.58 1.21
N ARG A 164 11.90 -3.28 1.15
CA ARG A 164 11.78 -4.48 0.30
C ARG A 164 11.98 -4.16 -1.19
N LEU A 165 11.51 -3.00 -1.65
CA LEU A 165 11.71 -2.57 -3.03
C LEU A 165 13.17 -2.24 -3.30
N GLU A 166 13.78 -1.39 -2.47
CA GLU A 166 15.17 -0.92 -2.66
C GLU A 166 16.22 -2.04 -2.45
N ASP A 167 15.89 -3.07 -1.68
CA ASP A 167 16.74 -4.25 -1.50
C ASP A 167 16.64 -5.24 -2.69
N ASN A 168 15.64 -5.06 -3.57
CA ASN A 168 15.39 -5.92 -4.74
C ASN A 168 15.16 -5.07 -6.02
N PRO A 169 16.14 -4.27 -6.43
CA PRO A 169 15.97 -3.28 -7.49
C PRO A 169 15.60 -3.88 -8.85
N GLU A 170 16.00 -5.11 -9.12
CA GLU A 170 15.68 -5.82 -10.37
C GLU A 170 14.20 -6.24 -10.46
N GLN A 171 13.48 -6.30 -9.32
CA GLN A 171 12.09 -6.72 -9.23
C GLN A 171 11.12 -5.57 -8.96
N ILE A 172 11.61 -4.36 -8.69
CA ILE A 172 10.75 -3.22 -8.32
C ILE A 172 9.62 -3.00 -9.33
N ASP A 173 9.97 -2.95 -10.61
CA ASP A 173 8.99 -2.71 -11.68
C ASP A 173 7.90 -3.79 -11.70
N GLU A 174 8.28 -5.05 -11.52
CA GLU A 174 7.33 -6.17 -11.50
C GLU A 174 6.39 -6.08 -10.30
N ILE A 175 6.93 -5.83 -9.12
CA ILE A 175 6.14 -5.67 -7.89
C ILE A 175 5.14 -4.51 -8.04
N LEU A 176 5.57 -3.36 -8.56
CA LEU A 176 4.70 -2.21 -8.79
C LEU A 176 3.59 -2.51 -9.79
N ASN A 177 3.92 -3.20 -10.89
CA ASN A 177 2.93 -3.63 -11.87
C ASN A 177 1.93 -4.63 -11.28
N ASP A 178 2.37 -5.54 -10.42
CA ASP A 178 1.48 -6.48 -9.73
C ASP A 178 0.55 -5.78 -8.74
N ILE A 179 1.02 -4.78 -8.01
CA ILE A 179 0.17 -3.92 -7.17
C ILE A 179 -0.87 -3.19 -8.01
N MET A 180 -0.48 -2.66 -9.18
CA MET A 180 -1.41 -2.04 -10.13
C MET A 180 -2.48 -3.01 -10.60
N ARG A 181 -2.08 -4.22 -11.00
CA ARG A 181 -3.00 -5.28 -11.40
C ARG A 181 -3.94 -5.65 -10.28
N TYR A 182 -3.43 -5.87 -9.07
CA TYR A 182 -4.23 -6.19 -7.89
C TYR A 182 -5.27 -5.11 -7.61
N ALA A 183 -4.85 -3.85 -7.61
CA ALA A 183 -5.70 -2.73 -7.30
C ALA A 183 -6.73 -2.41 -8.39
N SER A 184 -6.42 -2.76 -9.65
CA SER A 184 -7.24 -2.44 -10.82
C SER A 184 -8.14 -3.58 -11.26
N SER A 185 -7.70 -4.81 -11.06
CA SER A 185 -8.34 -5.96 -11.69
C SER A 185 -9.18 -6.78 -10.73
N SER A 186 -10.18 -7.35 -11.35
CA SER A 186 -11.08 -8.33 -10.81
C SER A 186 -10.62 -9.77 -11.03
N THR A 187 -9.48 -10.03 -11.64
CA THR A 187 -9.30 -11.31 -12.35
C THR A 187 -8.85 -12.49 -11.51
N LYS A 188 -8.19 -12.29 -10.38
CA LYS A 188 -7.83 -13.42 -9.49
C LYS A 188 -8.01 -13.12 -8.01
N VAL A 189 -8.00 -11.87 -7.60
CA VAL A 189 -7.87 -11.47 -6.19
C VAL A 189 -8.84 -10.37 -5.78
N SER A 190 -9.40 -9.59 -6.69
CA SER A 190 -10.46 -8.62 -6.40
C SER A 190 -11.74 -8.93 -7.16
N SER A 191 -12.86 -8.89 -6.47
CA SER A 191 -14.17 -8.97 -7.10
C SER A 191 -14.45 -7.69 -7.89
N GLN A 192 -14.99 -7.84 -9.08
CA GLN A 192 -15.65 -6.71 -9.75
C GLN A 192 -16.78 -6.21 -8.86
N PHE A 193 -16.98 -4.92 -8.82
CA PHE A 193 -18.10 -4.36 -8.11
C PHE A 193 -18.87 -3.36 -8.98
N ILE A 194 -20.17 -3.35 -8.78
CA ILE A 194 -21.07 -2.44 -9.46
C ILE A 194 -21.55 -1.42 -8.44
N LYS A 195 -21.39 -0.14 -8.76
CA LYS A 195 -21.99 0.94 -8.00
C LYS A 195 -23.39 1.17 -8.53
N ILE A 196 -24.41 0.93 -7.70
CA ILE A 196 -25.82 1.17 -8.03
C ILE A 196 -26.24 2.48 -7.36
N SER A 197 -26.83 3.35 -8.14
CA SER A 197 -27.38 4.64 -7.67
C SER A 197 -28.85 4.52 -7.30
#